data_9897adeb7d54681ef5165cfe46f5bcbf
#
_entry.id   9897adeb7d54681ef5165cfe46f5bcbf
#
_cell.length_a   1.000
_cell.length_b   1.000
_cell.length_c   1.000
_cell.angle_alpha   90.00
_cell.angle_beta   90.00
_cell.angle_gamma   90.00
#
_symmetry.space_group_name_H-M   'P 1'
#
loop_
_entity.id
_entity.type
_entity.pdbx_description
1 polymer ?
#
loop_
_entity_poly.entity_id
_entity_poly.type
_entity_poly.pdbx_seq_one_letter_code
_entity_poly.pdbx_strand_id
1 'polypeptide(L)'
;MATMIPVECDLTRRPMSEQIVFEAIRKGLSDEWYVFHSFDYVTRDLNRKRWDGEIDFLLYHPKKGMLVIEVKGGAISYRHGQWYQENRPIDPVEQAKRNKYAVMRLLQESLHQEIPMKFAHCVCFPSCGYGEVWPAEAQDIVLTGTGLPYIENFATRLLDDAQMPPNLSGAVTPEEILRVLSPVFEYGKRLSERIGIEEKQFFLLTEQQCALLDALENFPRLLVKGCAGSGKTVMAVKKAERLAADGANVLLLCFNQLLAKHLKQAVKKSRTIKAAAFFEFCIELLKIPESQVGKY
;
A
#
# COMPACT_ATOMS: atom_id res chain seq x y z
N MET A 1 16.77 -14.99 6.08
CA MET A 1 16.30 -13.58 6.06
C MET A 1 14.80 -13.59 5.84
N ALA A 2 14.09 -12.71 6.53
CA ALA A 2 12.64 -12.58 6.39
C ALA A 2 12.20 -12.29 4.95
N THR A 3 10.99 -12.75 4.60
CA THR A 3 10.36 -12.40 3.33
C THR A 3 9.74 -11.02 3.42
N MET A 4 10.37 -10.02 2.80
CA MET A 4 9.89 -8.63 2.79
C MET A 4 8.82 -8.44 1.70
N ILE A 5 7.73 -7.75 2.03
CA ILE A 5 6.59 -7.48 1.13
C ILE A 5 6.23 -5.99 1.22
N PRO A 6 6.37 -5.23 0.14
CA PRO A 6 6.99 -5.61 -1.14
C PRO A 6 8.48 -5.90 -1.00
N VAL A 7 9.04 -6.68 -1.92
CA VAL A 7 10.47 -7.07 -1.91
C VAL A 7 11.39 -5.87 -2.07
N GLU A 8 10.97 -4.91 -2.90
CA GLU A 8 11.71 -3.66 -3.13
C GLU A 8 10.94 -2.49 -2.50
N CYS A 9 11.64 -1.70 -1.71
CA CYS A 9 11.13 -0.48 -1.10
C CYS A 9 12.03 0.69 -1.47
N ASP A 10 11.43 1.78 -1.94
CA ASP A 10 12.15 3.05 -2.09
C ASP A 10 12.35 3.69 -0.70
N LEU A 11 13.36 3.23 0.00
CA LEU A 11 13.70 3.71 1.35
C LEU A 11 14.01 5.21 1.37
N THR A 12 14.40 5.82 0.24
CA THR A 12 14.77 7.24 0.19
C THR A 12 13.59 8.17 0.46
N ARG A 13 12.37 7.66 0.29
CA ARG A 13 11.11 8.40 0.53
C ARG A 13 10.54 8.20 1.93
N ARG A 14 11.18 7.34 2.75
CA ARG A 14 10.72 7.01 4.09
C ARG A 14 11.50 7.78 5.17
N PRO A 15 10.88 8.06 6.32
CA PRO A 15 11.60 8.61 7.46
C PRO A 15 12.81 7.76 7.84
N MET A 16 13.89 8.38 8.27
CA MET A 16 15.12 7.68 8.66
C MET A 16 14.87 6.62 9.75
N SER A 17 13.93 6.88 10.65
CA SER A 17 13.51 5.94 11.70
C SER A 17 12.97 4.63 11.12
N GLU A 18 12.13 4.70 10.10
CA GLU A 18 11.59 3.51 9.43
C GLU A 18 12.67 2.77 8.64
N GLN A 19 13.62 3.49 8.01
CA GLN A 19 14.75 2.89 7.30
C GLN A 19 15.63 2.06 8.25
N ILE A 20 15.93 2.58 9.45
CA ILE A 20 16.70 1.88 10.48
C ILE A 20 15.98 0.59 10.89
N VAL A 21 14.68 0.67 11.16
CA VAL A 21 13.86 -0.49 11.56
C VAL A 21 13.76 -1.50 10.44
N PHE A 22 13.56 -1.06 9.20
CA PHE A 22 13.51 -1.94 8.02
C PHE A 22 14.81 -2.76 7.87
N GLU A 23 15.96 -2.12 7.96
CA GLU A 23 17.25 -2.81 7.87
C GLU A 23 17.48 -3.78 9.04
N ALA A 24 17.05 -3.41 10.25
CA ALA A 24 17.16 -4.29 11.42
C ALA A 24 16.24 -5.52 11.27
N ILE A 25 15.01 -5.34 10.85
CA ILE A 25 14.05 -6.43 10.56
C ILE A 25 14.61 -7.36 9.49
N ARG A 26 15.06 -6.81 8.38
CA ARG A 26 15.58 -7.57 7.24
C ARG A 26 16.76 -8.48 7.63
N LYS A 27 17.64 -7.98 8.51
CA LYS A 27 18.84 -8.70 8.96
C LYS A 27 18.60 -9.60 10.17
N GLY A 28 17.70 -9.18 11.07
CA GLY A 28 17.50 -9.79 12.37
C GLY A 28 16.43 -10.86 12.43
N LEU A 29 15.56 -10.98 11.42
CA LEU A 29 14.53 -12.03 11.39
C LEU A 29 14.94 -13.19 10.47
N SER A 30 14.57 -14.41 10.87
CA SER A 30 14.73 -15.64 10.09
C SER A 30 13.79 -15.68 8.87
N ASP A 31 13.95 -16.67 8.01
CA ASP A 31 13.14 -16.87 6.80
C ASP A 31 11.73 -17.41 7.06
N GLU A 32 11.43 -17.75 8.31
CA GLU A 32 10.07 -18.13 8.73
C GLU A 32 9.12 -16.92 8.85
N TRP A 33 9.65 -15.67 8.80
CA TRP A 33 8.88 -14.45 8.94
C TRP A 33 8.51 -13.82 7.60
N TYR A 34 7.28 -13.38 7.49
CA TYR A 34 6.78 -12.50 6.45
C TYR A 34 6.63 -11.10 7.03
N VAL A 35 7.15 -10.09 6.34
CA VAL A 35 7.19 -8.71 6.82
C VAL A 35 6.54 -7.80 5.78
N PHE A 36 5.42 -7.21 6.15
CA PHE A 36 4.74 -6.17 5.37
C PHE A 36 5.17 -4.82 5.93
N HIS A 37 5.73 -3.98 5.09
CA HIS A 37 6.07 -2.62 5.49
C HIS A 37 5.18 -1.62 4.76
N SER A 38 4.81 -0.53 5.46
CA SER A 38 3.86 0.46 4.95
C SER A 38 2.56 -0.20 4.48
N PHE A 39 2.00 -1.00 5.36
CA PHE A 39 0.81 -1.78 5.05
C PHE A 39 -0.44 -0.90 5.17
N ASP A 40 -1.00 -0.53 4.01
CA ASP A 40 -2.28 0.18 3.95
C ASP A 40 -3.44 -0.79 4.16
N TYR A 41 -4.37 -0.41 5.01
CA TYR A 41 -5.58 -1.18 5.23
C TYR A 41 -6.83 -0.31 5.18
N VAL A 42 -7.93 -0.95 4.79
CA VAL A 42 -9.27 -0.37 4.83
C VAL A 42 -10.16 -1.34 5.58
N THR A 43 -10.73 -0.89 6.70
CA THR A 43 -11.71 -1.64 7.47
C THR A 43 -13.01 -0.85 7.64
N ARG A 44 -14.07 -1.51 8.11
CA ARG A 44 -15.33 -0.86 8.48
C ARG A 44 -15.56 -1.05 9.99
N ASP A 45 -16.06 -0.02 10.65
CA ASP A 45 -16.47 -0.13 12.04
C ASP A 45 -17.83 -0.83 12.17
N LEU A 46 -18.30 -1.02 13.41
CA LEU A 46 -19.62 -1.59 13.71
C LEU A 46 -20.77 -0.81 13.07
N ASN A 47 -20.56 0.48 12.80
CA ASN A 47 -21.52 1.38 12.13
C ASN A 47 -21.32 1.40 10.61
N ARG A 48 -20.51 0.49 10.03
CA ARG A 48 -20.12 0.44 8.62
C ARG A 48 -19.35 1.66 8.12
N LYS A 49 -18.87 2.51 9.02
CA LYS A 49 -18.00 3.63 8.64
C LYS A 49 -16.64 3.11 8.22
N ARG A 50 -16.19 3.56 7.06
CA ARG A 50 -14.88 3.19 6.50
C ARG A 50 -13.76 3.86 7.31
N TRP A 51 -12.76 3.07 7.65
CA TRP A 51 -11.52 3.50 8.28
C TRP A 51 -10.35 3.08 7.42
N ASP A 52 -9.51 4.04 7.08
CA ASP A 52 -8.26 3.83 6.37
C ASP A 52 -7.12 4.04 7.36
N GLY A 53 -6.07 3.25 7.26
CA GLY A 53 -4.87 3.40 8.08
C GLY A 53 -3.67 2.78 7.43
N GLU A 54 -2.49 3.18 7.88
CA GLU A 54 -1.20 2.61 7.50
C GLU A 54 -0.57 2.00 8.75
N ILE A 55 0.09 0.86 8.58
CA ILE A 55 0.89 0.16 9.59
C ILE A 55 2.33 0.24 9.10
N ASP A 56 3.23 0.77 9.92
CA ASP A 56 4.64 0.92 9.54
C ASP A 56 5.26 -0.45 9.24
N PHE A 57 5.08 -1.42 10.16
CA PHE A 57 5.47 -2.82 9.92
C PHE A 57 4.46 -3.79 10.51
N LEU A 58 4.10 -4.80 9.72
CA LEU A 58 3.30 -5.94 10.13
C LEU A 58 4.13 -7.21 9.92
N LEU A 59 4.47 -7.88 11.00
CA LEU A 59 5.24 -9.12 11.00
C LEU A 59 4.28 -10.30 11.14
N TYR A 60 4.43 -11.32 10.31
CA TYR A 60 3.65 -12.55 10.38
C TYR A 60 4.57 -13.76 10.42
N HIS A 61 4.34 -14.63 11.40
CA HIS A 61 4.99 -15.94 11.53
C HIS A 61 3.91 -17.02 11.58
N PRO A 62 3.91 -18.01 10.66
CA PRO A 62 2.84 -19.01 10.56
C PRO A 62 2.53 -19.79 11.85
N LYS A 63 3.54 -20.02 12.69
CA LYS A 63 3.38 -20.78 13.94
C LYS A 63 3.24 -19.92 15.19
N LYS A 64 3.69 -18.66 15.16
CA LYS A 64 3.73 -17.79 16.36
C LYS A 64 2.60 -16.78 16.38
N GLY A 65 2.25 -16.21 15.23
CA GLY A 65 1.20 -15.20 15.15
C GLY A 65 1.60 -13.94 14.39
N MET A 66 1.00 -12.82 14.74
CA MET A 66 1.13 -11.55 14.05
C MET A 66 1.47 -10.42 15.01
N LEU A 67 2.48 -9.61 14.65
CA LEU A 67 2.95 -8.47 15.43
C LEU A 67 2.85 -7.20 14.59
N VAL A 68 2.16 -6.19 15.13
CA VAL A 68 2.11 -4.83 14.59
C VAL A 68 3.18 -3.99 15.27
N ILE A 69 4.00 -3.29 14.50
CA ILE A 69 5.03 -2.36 14.99
C ILE A 69 4.69 -0.97 14.48
N GLU A 70 4.54 -0.04 15.40
CA GLU A 70 4.43 1.40 15.13
C GLU A 70 5.78 2.06 15.39
N VAL A 71 6.31 2.82 14.46
CA VAL A 71 7.64 3.46 14.55
C VAL A 71 7.50 4.96 14.79
N LYS A 72 8.18 5.46 15.80
CA LYS A 72 8.26 6.90 16.07
C LYS A 72 9.72 7.33 16.14
N GLY A 73 10.12 8.20 15.23
CA GLY A 73 11.45 8.78 15.18
C GLY A 73 11.55 10.11 15.92
N GLY A 74 12.77 10.67 15.98
CA GLY A 74 13.04 11.93 16.63
C GLY A 74 13.07 11.86 18.16
N ALA A 75 12.92 13.01 18.82
CA ALA A 75 12.91 13.11 20.28
C ALA A 75 11.55 12.70 20.84
N ILE A 76 11.50 11.59 21.54
CA ILE A 76 10.31 11.08 22.22
C ILE A 76 10.41 11.42 23.71
N SER A 77 9.32 11.88 24.29
CA SER A 77 9.22 12.09 25.74
C SER A 77 7.83 11.73 26.26
N TYR A 78 7.78 11.31 27.52
CA TYR A 78 6.54 11.07 28.25
C TYR A 78 6.46 12.01 29.45
N ARG A 79 5.41 12.82 29.52
CA ARG A 79 5.24 13.83 30.57
C ARG A 79 3.77 13.91 30.99
N HIS A 80 3.52 13.88 32.30
CA HIS A 80 2.17 14.01 32.87
C HIS A 80 1.13 13.06 32.25
N GLY A 81 1.52 11.82 31.95
CA GLY A 81 0.61 10.85 31.37
C GLY A 81 0.41 10.95 29.85
N GLN A 82 1.22 11.74 29.17
CA GLN A 82 1.09 11.99 27.73
C GLN A 82 2.42 11.81 27.00
N TRP A 83 2.38 11.14 25.86
CA TRP A 83 3.51 11.01 24.93
C TRP A 83 3.66 12.24 24.05
N TYR A 84 4.90 12.61 23.77
CA TYR A 84 5.25 13.69 22.86
C TYR A 84 6.34 13.28 21.91
N GLN A 85 6.21 13.71 20.64
CA GLN A 85 7.24 13.65 19.62
C GLN A 85 7.56 15.10 19.22
N GLU A 86 8.79 15.57 19.46
CA GLU A 86 9.21 16.94 19.16
C GLU A 86 8.22 18.00 19.71
N ASN A 87 7.74 17.81 20.95
CA ASN A 87 6.73 18.61 21.63
C ASN A 87 5.29 18.55 21.08
N ARG A 88 5.01 17.71 20.09
CA ARG A 88 3.64 17.42 19.64
C ARG A 88 3.08 16.24 20.42
N PRO A 89 1.86 16.32 20.94
CA PRO A 89 1.24 15.19 21.62
C PRO A 89 0.98 14.06 20.61
N ILE A 90 1.32 12.84 21.01
CA ILE A 90 1.09 11.61 20.23
C ILE A 90 0.52 10.53 21.16
N ASP A 91 -0.02 9.47 20.58
CA ASP A 91 -0.41 8.26 21.30
C ASP A 91 0.03 7.03 20.51
N PRO A 92 1.32 6.68 20.57
CA PRO A 92 1.86 5.59 19.76
C PRO A 92 1.38 4.22 20.23
N VAL A 93 1.11 4.05 21.53
CA VAL A 93 0.63 2.79 22.09
C VAL A 93 -0.79 2.49 21.63
N GLU A 94 -1.69 3.47 21.74
CA GLU A 94 -3.07 3.31 21.27
C GLU A 94 -3.13 3.19 19.74
N GLN A 95 -2.24 3.87 19.01
CA GLN A 95 -2.11 3.72 17.57
C GLN A 95 -1.73 2.30 17.18
N ALA A 96 -0.70 1.73 17.77
CA ALA A 96 -0.26 0.35 17.53
C ALA A 96 -1.36 -0.66 17.89
N LYS A 97 -2.03 -0.44 19.02
CA LYS A 97 -3.15 -1.27 19.50
C LYS A 97 -4.34 -1.23 18.52
N ARG A 98 -4.73 -0.04 18.07
CA ARG A 98 -5.80 0.16 17.09
C ARG A 98 -5.46 -0.55 15.77
N ASN A 99 -4.22 -0.41 15.28
CA ASN A 99 -3.74 -1.05 14.08
C ASN A 99 -3.78 -2.58 14.20
N LYS A 100 -3.42 -3.14 15.39
CA LYS A 100 -3.58 -4.57 15.67
C LYS A 100 -5.03 -5.05 15.50
N TYR A 101 -5.99 -4.35 16.10
CA TYR A 101 -7.41 -4.72 15.96
C TYR A 101 -7.94 -4.52 14.54
N ALA A 102 -7.42 -3.56 13.80
CA ALA A 102 -7.79 -3.35 12.40
C ALA A 102 -7.37 -4.55 11.53
N VAL A 103 -6.14 -5.07 11.70
CA VAL A 103 -5.69 -6.27 10.97
C VAL A 103 -6.48 -7.51 11.37
N MET A 104 -6.75 -7.70 12.66
CA MET A 104 -7.61 -8.81 13.13
C MET A 104 -8.95 -8.78 12.40
N ARG A 105 -9.61 -7.62 12.39
CA ARG A 105 -10.90 -7.43 11.73
C ARG A 105 -10.81 -7.65 10.21
N LEU A 106 -9.78 -7.11 9.56
CA LEU A 106 -9.54 -7.32 8.14
C LEU A 106 -9.49 -8.81 7.78
N LEU A 107 -8.76 -9.60 8.56
CA LEU A 107 -8.64 -11.04 8.37
C LEU A 107 -9.97 -11.75 8.64
N GLN A 108 -10.66 -11.43 9.73
CA GLN A 108 -11.96 -12.00 10.08
C GLN A 108 -13.03 -11.72 9.02
N GLU A 109 -13.11 -10.47 8.54
CA GLU A 109 -14.04 -10.08 7.47
C GLU A 109 -13.73 -10.77 6.13
N SER A 110 -12.45 -10.88 5.79
CA SER A 110 -12.02 -11.47 4.51
C SER A 110 -12.14 -12.99 4.48
N LEU A 111 -11.90 -13.66 5.61
CA LEU A 111 -11.95 -15.11 5.72
C LEU A 111 -13.28 -15.62 6.28
N HIS A 112 -14.18 -14.71 6.69
CA HIS A 112 -15.51 -15.03 7.25
C HIS A 112 -15.48 -15.97 8.45
N GLN A 113 -14.41 -15.93 9.25
CA GLN A 113 -14.23 -16.74 10.45
C GLN A 113 -13.32 -16.06 11.47
N GLU A 114 -13.37 -16.55 12.72
CA GLU A 114 -12.40 -16.18 13.75
C GLU A 114 -11.02 -16.68 13.37
N ILE A 115 -9.99 -15.88 13.65
CA ILE A 115 -8.62 -16.21 13.28
C ILE A 115 -7.90 -16.87 14.45
N PRO A 116 -7.56 -18.18 14.34
CA PRO A 116 -6.93 -18.95 15.41
C PRO A 116 -5.43 -18.62 15.52
N MET A 117 -5.12 -17.38 15.81
CA MET A 117 -3.75 -16.87 15.85
C MET A 117 -3.58 -15.81 16.94
N LYS A 118 -2.39 -15.74 17.50
CA LYS A 118 -2.00 -14.70 18.46
C LYS A 118 -1.72 -13.38 17.73
N PHE A 119 -2.16 -12.27 18.33
CA PHE A 119 -1.91 -10.92 17.84
C PHE A 119 -1.27 -10.08 18.93
N ALA A 120 -0.13 -9.49 18.62
CA ALA A 120 0.56 -8.56 19.50
C ALA A 120 0.76 -7.21 18.80
N HIS A 121 1.14 -6.20 19.57
CA HIS A 121 1.54 -4.90 19.07
C HIS A 121 2.70 -4.36 19.90
N CYS A 122 3.52 -3.52 19.30
CA CYS A 122 4.59 -2.82 19.97
C CYS A 122 4.85 -1.45 19.33
N VAL A 123 5.60 -0.64 20.05
CA VAL A 123 6.07 0.66 19.57
C VAL A 123 7.59 0.60 19.46
N CYS A 124 8.15 1.11 18.36
CA CYS A 124 9.58 1.16 18.16
C CYS A 124 10.08 2.61 18.18
N PHE A 125 11.03 2.89 19.06
CA PHE A 125 11.76 4.16 19.16
C PHE A 125 13.23 3.94 18.78
N PRO A 126 13.59 3.93 17.49
CA PRO A 126 14.93 3.56 17.04
C PRO A 126 16.03 4.52 17.47
N SER A 127 15.65 5.77 17.87
CA SER A 127 16.58 6.79 18.36
C SER A 127 16.79 6.73 19.89
N CYS A 128 16.01 5.91 20.62
CA CYS A 128 16.12 5.77 22.06
C CYS A 128 17.03 4.60 22.44
N GLY A 129 17.72 4.75 23.60
CA GLY A 129 18.64 3.76 24.15
C GLY A 129 18.09 3.00 25.36
N TYR A 130 18.96 2.23 26.02
CA TYR A 130 18.64 1.59 27.29
C TYR A 130 18.67 2.58 28.44
N GLY A 131 17.91 2.28 29.49
CA GLY A 131 17.93 3.04 30.75
C GLY A 131 16.81 4.06 30.94
N GLU A 132 15.91 4.15 29.98
CA GLU A 132 14.71 4.96 30.11
C GLU A 132 13.61 4.21 30.84
N VAL A 133 12.91 4.91 31.74
CA VAL A 133 11.75 4.36 32.45
C VAL A 133 10.51 4.64 31.62
N TRP A 134 9.92 3.57 31.12
CA TRP A 134 8.69 3.62 30.35
C TRP A 134 7.46 3.63 31.26
N PRO A 135 6.33 4.22 30.84
CA PRO A 135 5.08 4.08 31.56
C PRO A 135 4.66 2.61 31.61
N ALA A 136 3.95 2.21 32.69
CA ALA A 136 3.58 0.81 32.93
C ALA A 136 2.88 0.14 31.74
N GLU A 137 2.06 0.88 31.00
CA GLU A 137 1.35 0.43 29.81
C GLU A 137 2.26 0.11 28.59
N ALA A 138 3.48 0.66 28.60
CA ALA A 138 4.43 0.55 27.49
C ALA A 138 5.67 -0.28 27.87
N GLN A 139 5.86 -0.62 29.14
CA GLN A 139 7.10 -1.20 29.65
C GLN A 139 7.55 -2.46 28.91
N ASP A 140 6.63 -3.32 28.53
CA ASP A 140 6.94 -4.60 27.87
C ASP A 140 6.84 -4.56 26.36
N ILE A 141 6.27 -3.49 25.79
CA ILE A 141 5.96 -3.38 24.35
C ILE A 141 6.80 -2.33 23.62
N VAL A 142 7.77 -1.69 24.31
CA VAL A 142 8.69 -0.74 23.65
C VAL A 142 9.93 -1.46 23.16
N LEU A 143 10.21 -1.29 21.87
CA LEU A 143 11.45 -1.69 21.21
C LEU A 143 12.32 -0.45 20.98
N THR A 144 13.53 -0.46 21.51
CA THR A 144 14.49 0.65 21.36
C THR A 144 15.53 0.35 20.28
N GLY A 145 16.30 1.37 19.87
CA GLY A 145 17.40 1.20 18.92
C GLY A 145 18.41 0.15 19.35
N THR A 146 18.71 0.04 20.63
CA THR A 146 19.61 -0.97 21.18
C THR A 146 18.99 -2.37 21.24
N GLY A 147 17.66 -2.47 21.22
CA GLY A 147 16.92 -3.73 21.13
C GLY A 147 16.75 -4.26 19.71
N LEU A 148 16.88 -3.41 18.70
CA LEU A 148 16.70 -3.79 17.30
C LEU A 148 17.55 -4.97 16.81
N PRO A 149 18.81 -5.16 17.22
CA PRO A 149 19.57 -6.34 16.86
C PRO A 149 18.99 -7.67 17.36
N TYR A 150 18.10 -7.62 18.36
CA TYR A 150 17.45 -8.78 18.98
C TYR A 150 15.94 -8.83 18.66
N ILE A 151 15.55 -8.27 17.53
CA ILE A 151 14.14 -8.10 17.15
C ILE A 151 13.37 -9.42 17.08
N GLU A 152 14.00 -10.51 16.65
CA GLU A 152 13.36 -11.82 16.57
C GLU A 152 13.00 -12.36 17.98
N ASN A 153 13.92 -12.21 18.94
CA ASN A 153 13.67 -12.60 20.33
C ASN A 153 12.56 -11.74 20.95
N PHE A 154 12.60 -10.44 20.68
CA PHE A 154 11.58 -9.49 21.14
C PHE A 154 10.19 -9.82 20.57
N ALA A 155 10.08 -10.01 19.25
CA ALA A 155 8.84 -10.36 18.57
C ALA A 155 8.28 -11.71 19.06
N THR A 156 9.15 -12.72 19.23
CA THR A 156 8.78 -14.03 19.75
C THR A 156 8.21 -13.93 21.16
N ARG A 157 8.89 -13.23 22.07
CA ARG A 157 8.43 -13.01 23.44
C ARG A 157 7.05 -12.37 23.47
N LEU A 158 6.83 -11.29 22.73
CA LEU A 158 5.54 -10.62 22.69
C LEU A 158 4.41 -11.51 22.19
N LEU A 159 4.70 -12.37 21.21
CA LEU A 159 3.71 -13.32 20.69
C LEU A 159 3.49 -14.48 21.66
N ASP A 160 4.51 -14.92 22.39
CA ASP A 160 4.35 -15.96 23.41
C ASP A 160 3.47 -15.48 24.57
N ASP A 161 3.63 -14.23 25.00
CA ASP A 161 2.86 -13.58 26.05
C ASP A 161 1.42 -13.22 25.60
N ALA A 162 1.17 -13.13 24.30
CA ALA A 162 -0.13 -12.77 23.76
C ALA A 162 -1.15 -13.90 23.96
N GLN A 163 -2.38 -13.51 24.31
CA GLN A 163 -3.48 -14.45 24.49
C GLN A 163 -4.03 -14.92 23.15
N MET A 164 -4.37 -16.21 23.08
CA MET A 164 -5.16 -16.74 21.97
C MET A 164 -6.61 -16.28 22.10
N PRO A 165 -7.27 -15.93 21.00
CA PRO A 165 -8.71 -15.67 21.01
C PRO A 165 -9.47 -16.88 21.57
N PRO A 166 -10.52 -16.69 22.38
CA PRO A 166 -11.35 -17.78 22.86
C PRO A 166 -12.22 -18.36 21.71
N ASN A 167 -12.60 -19.63 21.84
CA ASN A 167 -13.57 -20.31 20.94
C ASN A 167 -13.14 -20.48 19.48
N LEU A 168 -11.98 -21.10 19.24
CA LEU A 168 -11.48 -21.34 17.90
C LEU A 168 -12.04 -22.63 17.31
N SER A 169 -13.00 -22.49 16.41
CA SER A 169 -13.43 -23.56 15.50
C SER A 169 -13.01 -23.19 14.09
N GLY A 170 -11.89 -23.73 13.64
CA GLY A 170 -11.40 -23.53 12.27
C GLY A 170 -9.88 -23.60 12.20
N ALA A 171 -9.37 -24.03 11.06
CA ALA A 171 -7.97 -23.91 10.69
C ALA A 171 -7.85 -22.87 9.60
N VAL A 172 -6.93 -21.93 9.75
CA VAL A 172 -6.57 -20.96 8.71
C VAL A 172 -5.16 -21.28 8.24
N THR A 173 -4.99 -21.46 6.96
CA THR A 173 -3.68 -21.77 6.39
C THR A 173 -2.84 -20.50 6.23
N PRO A 174 -1.50 -20.60 6.24
CA PRO A 174 -0.62 -19.48 5.98
C PRO A 174 -0.91 -18.84 4.61
N GLU A 175 -1.25 -19.64 3.61
CA GLU A 175 -1.56 -19.18 2.26
C GLU A 175 -2.82 -18.32 2.21
N GLU A 176 -3.84 -18.64 3.02
CA GLU A 176 -5.06 -17.83 3.13
C GLU A 176 -4.76 -16.48 3.77
N ILE A 177 -3.97 -16.45 4.84
CA ILE A 177 -3.52 -15.20 5.48
C ILE A 177 -2.75 -14.34 4.49
N LEU A 178 -1.74 -14.92 3.81
CA LEU A 178 -0.92 -14.20 2.84
C LEU A 178 -1.75 -13.67 1.66
N ARG A 179 -2.75 -14.43 1.22
CA ARG A 179 -3.66 -14.00 0.15
C ARG A 179 -4.47 -12.77 0.54
N VAL A 180 -4.86 -12.64 1.80
CA VAL A 180 -5.58 -11.46 2.30
C VAL A 180 -4.64 -10.27 2.46
N LEU A 181 -3.44 -10.48 3.05
CA LEU A 181 -2.50 -9.41 3.34
C LEU A 181 -1.73 -8.91 2.10
N SER A 182 -1.47 -9.81 1.16
CA SER A 182 -0.79 -9.50 -0.11
C SER A 182 -1.51 -10.18 -1.26
N PRO A 183 -2.68 -9.67 -1.67
CA PRO A 183 -3.39 -10.23 -2.79
C PRO A 183 -2.53 -10.13 -4.05
N VAL A 184 -2.07 -11.28 -4.53
CA VAL A 184 -1.32 -11.37 -5.79
C VAL A 184 -2.32 -11.28 -6.93
N PHE A 185 -2.44 -10.10 -7.49
CA PHE A 185 -3.12 -9.93 -8.77
C PHE A 185 -2.11 -10.22 -9.89
N GLU A 186 -1.96 -11.47 -10.27
CA GLU A 186 -1.18 -11.85 -11.45
C GLU A 186 -1.90 -11.47 -12.75
N TYR A 187 -2.33 -10.23 -12.87
CA TYR A 187 -2.74 -9.72 -14.18
C TYR A 187 -1.56 -9.66 -15.17
N GLY A 188 -0.32 -9.64 -14.67
CA GLY A 188 0.90 -9.52 -15.47
C GLY A 188 1.41 -10.82 -16.09
N LYS A 189 1.44 -11.93 -15.37
CA LYS A 189 2.05 -13.19 -15.88
C LYS A 189 1.17 -13.97 -16.83
N ARG A 190 -0.14 -14.03 -16.59
CA ARG A 190 -1.07 -14.61 -17.59
C ARG A 190 -1.19 -13.74 -18.83
N LEU A 191 -1.01 -12.42 -18.71
CA LEU A 191 -0.94 -11.52 -19.86
C LEU A 191 0.40 -11.62 -20.59
N SER A 192 1.54 -11.78 -19.91
CA SER A 192 2.85 -11.84 -20.60
C SER A 192 3.03 -13.12 -21.43
N GLU A 193 2.44 -14.25 -21.03
CA GLU A 193 2.40 -15.47 -21.85
C GLU A 193 1.36 -15.42 -22.98
N ARG A 194 0.35 -14.54 -22.87
CA ARG A 194 -0.71 -14.34 -23.86
C ARG A 194 -0.59 -13.04 -24.67
N ILE A 195 0.39 -12.20 -24.38
CA ILE A 195 0.59 -10.86 -24.97
C ILE A 195 0.66 -10.87 -26.51
N GLY A 196 0.95 -11.99 -27.16
CA GLY A 196 0.82 -12.06 -28.62
C GLY A 196 -0.63 -12.02 -29.15
N ILE A 197 -1.61 -12.31 -28.30
CA ILE A 197 -3.04 -12.36 -28.69
C ILE A 197 -3.90 -11.38 -27.88
N GLU A 198 -3.54 -11.05 -26.65
CA GLU A 198 -4.38 -10.32 -25.67
C GLU A 198 -4.12 -8.80 -25.57
N GLU A 199 -3.05 -8.23 -26.14
CA GLU A 199 -2.94 -6.77 -26.29
C GLU A 199 -4.16 -6.18 -27.03
N LYS A 200 -4.83 -6.99 -27.86
CA LYS A 200 -6.09 -6.61 -28.48
C LYS A 200 -7.30 -6.70 -27.54
N GLN A 201 -7.26 -7.55 -26.51
CA GLN A 201 -8.41 -7.75 -25.60
C GLN A 201 -8.43 -6.77 -24.42
N PHE A 202 -7.29 -6.24 -24.00
CA PHE A 202 -7.22 -5.27 -22.88
C PHE A 202 -7.98 -3.96 -23.17
N PHE A 203 -8.18 -3.64 -24.43
CA PHE A 203 -8.96 -2.49 -24.89
C PHE A 203 -10.31 -2.89 -25.52
N LEU A 204 -10.76 -4.12 -25.35
CA LEU A 204 -12.11 -4.48 -25.72
C LEU A 204 -13.11 -3.82 -24.77
N LEU A 205 -13.80 -2.85 -25.29
CA LEU A 205 -14.98 -2.31 -24.62
C LEU A 205 -16.06 -3.37 -24.59
N THR A 206 -16.81 -3.43 -23.48
CA THR A 206 -18.06 -4.22 -23.46
C THR A 206 -19.00 -3.63 -24.52
N GLU A 207 -19.94 -4.44 -25.00
CA GLU A 207 -20.95 -3.97 -25.97
C GLU A 207 -21.68 -2.72 -25.49
N GLN A 208 -21.99 -2.65 -24.19
CA GLN A 208 -22.62 -1.48 -23.59
C GLN A 208 -21.74 -0.23 -23.63
N GLN A 209 -20.43 -0.35 -23.41
CA GLN A 209 -19.49 0.77 -23.49
C GLN A 209 -19.28 1.21 -24.93
N CYS A 210 -19.30 0.29 -25.89
CA CYS A 210 -19.29 0.62 -27.31
C CYS A 210 -20.55 1.40 -27.72
N ALA A 211 -21.72 0.91 -27.34
CA ALA A 211 -23.00 1.59 -27.60
C ALA A 211 -23.04 2.97 -26.98
N LEU A 212 -22.48 3.17 -25.78
CA LEU A 212 -22.37 4.48 -25.14
C LEU A 212 -21.46 5.43 -25.93
N LEU A 213 -20.31 4.97 -26.42
CA LEU A 213 -19.43 5.79 -27.25
C LEU A 213 -20.09 6.21 -28.57
N ASP A 214 -20.86 5.29 -29.18
CA ASP A 214 -21.62 5.57 -30.42
C ASP A 214 -22.72 6.60 -30.19
N ALA A 215 -23.49 6.46 -29.09
CA ALA A 215 -24.53 7.41 -28.72
C ALA A 215 -24.00 8.83 -28.42
N LEU A 216 -22.71 8.92 -28.03
CA LEU A 216 -22.08 10.17 -27.63
C LEU A 216 -21.13 10.73 -28.72
N GLU A 217 -21.16 10.18 -29.92
CA GLU A 217 -20.24 10.54 -31.01
C GLU A 217 -20.32 12.02 -31.41
N ASN A 218 -21.52 12.58 -31.44
CA ASN A 218 -21.79 13.95 -31.91
C ASN A 218 -21.67 15.01 -30.80
N PHE A 219 -21.31 14.63 -29.56
CA PHE A 219 -21.17 15.61 -28.48
C PHE A 219 -19.77 16.22 -28.48
N PRO A 220 -19.63 17.57 -28.63
CA PRO A 220 -18.32 18.22 -28.68
C PRO A 220 -17.59 18.23 -27.33
N ARG A 221 -18.32 18.04 -26.23
CA ARG A 221 -17.77 17.96 -24.87
C ARG A 221 -18.47 16.87 -24.08
N LEU A 222 -17.69 16.03 -23.42
CA LEU A 222 -18.18 14.89 -22.68
C LEU A 222 -17.48 14.78 -21.33
N LEU A 223 -18.26 14.58 -20.27
CA LEU A 223 -17.77 14.25 -18.94
C LEU A 223 -18.20 12.83 -18.56
N VAL A 224 -17.22 11.90 -18.48
CA VAL A 224 -17.47 10.52 -18.08
C VAL A 224 -17.10 10.33 -16.60
N LYS A 225 -18.10 10.01 -15.75
CA LYS A 225 -17.91 9.68 -14.33
C LYS A 225 -18.13 8.19 -14.12
N GLY A 226 -17.41 7.62 -13.18
CA GLY A 226 -17.54 6.20 -12.82
C GLY A 226 -16.51 5.80 -11.77
N CYS A 227 -16.75 4.67 -11.07
CA CYS A 227 -15.85 4.12 -10.07
C CYS A 227 -14.50 3.69 -10.67
N ALA A 228 -13.53 3.37 -9.82
CA ALA A 228 -12.28 2.76 -10.27
C ALA A 228 -12.59 1.42 -10.99
N GLY A 229 -11.83 1.11 -12.03
CA GLY A 229 -12.04 -0.12 -12.81
C GLY A 229 -13.20 -0.11 -13.82
N SER A 230 -14.01 0.97 -13.89
CA SER A 230 -15.17 1.05 -14.82
C SER A 230 -14.80 1.27 -16.31
N GLY A 231 -13.55 1.14 -16.69
CA GLY A 231 -13.13 1.25 -18.10
C GLY A 231 -12.99 2.67 -18.67
N LYS A 232 -13.05 3.74 -17.83
CA LYS A 232 -12.94 5.14 -18.30
C LYS A 232 -11.71 5.40 -19.19
N THR A 233 -10.57 4.88 -18.79
CA THR A 233 -9.31 5.03 -19.55
C THR A 233 -9.38 4.30 -20.88
N VAL A 234 -9.97 3.11 -20.91
CA VAL A 234 -10.19 2.35 -22.15
C VAL A 234 -11.10 3.10 -23.09
N MET A 235 -12.20 3.66 -22.59
CA MET A 235 -13.12 4.50 -23.36
C MET A 235 -12.41 5.73 -23.95
N ALA A 236 -11.54 6.39 -23.15
CA ALA A 236 -10.77 7.55 -23.62
C ALA A 236 -9.82 7.18 -24.77
N VAL A 237 -9.10 6.04 -24.65
CA VAL A 237 -8.21 5.55 -25.72
C VAL A 237 -9.02 5.20 -26.98
N LYS A 238 -10.15 4.51 -26.84
CA LYS A 238 -11.00 4.15 -27.99
C LYS A 238 -11.61 5.36 -28.67
N LYS A 239 -12.05 6.37 -27.91
CA LYS A 239 -12.50 7.65 -28.52
C LYS A 239 -11.36 8.35 -29.25
N ALA A 240 -10.15 8.35 -28.68
CA ALA A 240 -8.97 8.91 -29.33
C ALA A 240 -8.64 8.19 -30.65
N GLU A 241 -8.71 6.85 -30.68
CA GLU A 241 -8.51 6.04 -31.89
C GLU A 241 -9.53 6.36 -32.99
N ARG A 242 -10.82 6.50 -32.60
CA ARG A 242 -11.89 6.88 -33.56
C ARG A 242 -11.65 8.25 -34.17
N LEU A 243 -11.42 9.27 -33.30
CA LEU A 243 -11.14 10.64 -33.79
C LEU A 243 -9.90 10.69 -34.69
N ALA A 244 -8.89 9.89 -34.38
CA ALA A 244 -7.69 9.80 -35.24
C ALA A 244 -7.98 9.10 -36.58
N ALA A 245 -8.87 8.10 -36.61
CA ALA A 245 -9.32 7.46 -37.83
C ALA A 245 -10.10 8.42 -38.73
N ASP A 246 -10.84 9.34 -38.12
CA ASP A 246 -11.56 10.43 -38.80
C ASP A 246 -10.63 11.60 -39.23
N GLY A 247 -9.30 11.44 -39.04
CA GLY A 247 -8.29 12.42 -39.48
C GLY A 247 -7.95 13.51 -38.46
N ALA A 248 -8.48 13.44 -37.24
CA ALA A 248 -8.18 14.41 -36.19
C ALA A 248 -6.80 14.20 -35.57
N ASN A 249 -6.12 15.29 -35.19
CA ASN A 249 -4.97 15.23 -34.29
C ASN A 249 -5.46 15.22 -32.83
N VAL A 250 -5.14 14.16 -32.11
CA VAL A 250 -5.66 13.93 -30.76
C VAL A 250 -4.57 14.06 -29.72
N LEU A 251 -4.84 14.81 -28.66
CA LEU A 251 -4.00 14.89 -27.47
C LEU A 251 -4.67 14.16 -26.29
N LEU A 252 -4.03 13.10 -25.80
CA LEU A 252 -4.49 12.30 -24.67
C LEU A 252 -3.64 12.64 -23.44
N LEU A 253 -4.22 13.36 -22.50
CA LEU A 253 -3.52 13.81 -21.28
C LEU A 253 -3.98 13.03 -20.04
N CYS A 254 -3.04 12.75 -19.14
CA CYS A 254 -3.33 12.25 -17.81
C CYS A 254 -2.40 12.92 -16.78
N PHE A 255 -2.77 12.86 -15.50
CA PHE A 255 -1.96 13.43 -14.44
C PHE A 255 -0.81 12.50 -14.01
N ASN A 256 -1.07 11.18 -13.98
CA ASN A 256 -0.15 10.16 -13.48
C ASN A 256 0.88 9.78 -14.56
N GLN A 257 2.18 9.86 -14.23
CA GLN A 257 3.28 9.55 -15.14
C GLN A 257 3.32 8.07 -15.57
N LEU A 258 2.97 7.13 -14.66
CA LEU A 258 2.91 5.71 -15.00
C LEU A 258 1.79 5.44 -16.00
N LEU A 259 0.62 6.04 -15.78
CA LEU A 259 -0.49 5.98 -16.73
C LEU A 259 -0.10 6.59 -18.08
N ALA A 260 0.65 7.70 -18.08
CA ALA A 260 1.14 8.30 -19.34
C ALA A 260 2.03 7.34 -20.13
N LYS A 261 2.91 6.57 -19.46
CA LYS A 261 3.73 5.53 -20.13
C LYS A 261 2.86 4.46 -20.79
N HIS A 262 1.83 3.97 -20.08
CA HIS A 262 0.89 3.00 -20.62
C HIS A 262 0.11 3.56 -21.83
N LEU A 263 -0.39 4.79 -21.72
CA LEU A 263 -1.11 5.45 -22.81
C LEU A 263 -0.20 5.65 -24.04
N LYS A 264 1.05 6.07 -23.86
CA LYS A 264 2.05 6.18 -24.94
C LYS A 264 2.26 4.84 -25.65
N GLN A 265 2.34 3.74 -24.90
CA GLN A 265 2.46 2.40 -25.49
C GLN A 265 1.20 1.99 -26.24
N ALA A 266 0.02 2.23 -25.67
CA ALA A 266 -1.26 1.88 -26.26
C ALA A 266 -1.46 2.57 -27.64
N VAL A 267 -1.08 3.84 -27.74
CA VAL A 267 -1.28 4.64 -28.97
C VAL A 267 -0.05 4.72 -29.88
N LYS A 268 1.02 3.95 -29.59
CA LYS A 268 2.32 4.02 -30.29
C LYS A 268 2.22 3.82 -31.81
N LYS A 269 1.20 3.08 -32.29
CA LYS A 269 0.98 2.81 -33.72
C LYS A 269 0.32 3.99 -34.45
N SER A 270 -0.28 4.93 -33.74
CA SER A 270 -0.93 6.09 -34.34
C SER A 270 0.05 7.27 -34.45
N ARG A 271 0.09 7.91 -35.59
CA ARG A 271 0.88 9.15 -35.81
C ARG A 271 0.12 10.41 -35.41
N THR A 272 -1.18 10.32 -35.28
CA THR A 272 -2.09 11.44 -35.02
C THR A 272 -2.54 11.53 -33.57
N ILE A 273 -2.17 10.53 -32.71
CA ILE A 273 -2.47 10.57 -31.27
C ILE A 273 -1.17 10.82 -30.49
N LYS A 274 -1.13 11.90 -29.73
CA LYS A 274 -0.07 12.20 -28.77
C LYS A 274 -0.58 11.93 -27.35
N ALA A 275 0.08 11.06 -26.60
CA ALA A 275 -0.20 10.84 -25.18
C ALA A 275 0.92 11.43 -24.32
N ALA A 276 0.58 12.12 -23.22
CA ALA A 276 1.54 12.72 -22.31
C ALA A 276 0.98 12.86 -20.89
N ALA A 277 1.89 12.94 -19.89
CA ALA A 277 1.51 13.47 -18.59
C ALA A 277 1.28 14.99 -18.69
N PHE A 278 0.33 15.52 -17.93
CA PHE A 278 -0.05 16.93 -18.01
C PHE A 278 1.15 17.87 -17.81
N PHE A 279 1.95 17.65 -16.78
CA PHE A 279 3.13 18.48 -16.51
C PHE A 279 4.20 18.36 -17.61
N GLU A 280 4.45 17.15 -18.12
CA GLU A 280 5.35 16.91 -19.23
C GLU A 280 4.92 17.71 -20.47
N PHE A 281 3.63 17.66 -20.78
CA PHE A 281 3.05 18.43 -21.88
C PHE A 281 3.17 19.95 -21.67
N CYS A 282 2.93 20.45 -20.45
CA CYS A 282 3.09 21.87 -20.14
C CYS A 282 4.54 22.35 -20.31
N ILE A 283 5.51 21.55 -19.84
CA ILE A 283 6.94 21.86 -19.99
C ILE A 283 7.32 21.96 -21.47
N GLU A 284 6.87 20.98 -22.26
CA GLU A 284 7.11 20.96 -23.71
C GLU A 284 6.47 22.17 -24.41
N LEU A 285 5.20 22.48 -24.08
CA LEU A 285 4.45 23.59 -24.68
C LEU A 285 5.07 24.94 -24.34
N LEU A 286 5.48 25.15 -23.10
CA LEU A 286 6.06 26.41 -22.62
C LEU A 286 7.56 26.52 -22.91
N LYS A 287 8.19 25.47 -23.45
CA LYS A 287 9.63 25.39 -23.71
C LYS A 287 10.49 25.72 -22.48
N ILE A 288 10.01 25.33 -21.29
CA ILE A 288 10.73 25.54 -20.03
C ILE A 288 11.87 24.54 -19.97
N PRO A 289 13.14 24.95 -19.76
CA PRO A 289 14.24 24.02 -19.59
C PRO A 289 14.05 23.19 -18.29
N GLU A 290 14.33 21.90 -18.34
CA GLU A 290 14.16 20.96 -17.20
C GLU A 290 14.85 21.44 -15.91
N SER A 291 15.92 22.21 -16.03
CA SER A 291 16.65 22.82 -14.91
C SER A 291 15.84 23.85 -14.10
N GLN A 292 14.75 24.39 -14.65
CA GLN A 292 13.87 25.38 -14.00
C GLN A 292 12.58 24.77 -13.47
N VAL A 293 12.34 23.50 -13.70
CA VAL A 293 11.21 22.79 -13.13
C VAL A 293 11.56 22.45 -11.69
N GLY A 294 11.08 23.26 -10.74
CA GLY A 294 11.29 23.03 -9.32
C GLY A 294 10.77 21.64 -8.93
N LYS A 295 11.50 20.97 -8.06
CA LYS A 295 11.06 19.74 -7.41
C LYS A 295 9.87 20.10 -6.49
N TYR A 296 8.66 19.92 -6.96
CA TYR A 296 7.44 19.90 -6.16
C TYR A 296 7.02 18.47 -5.87
#